data_b303d27364851cf08d33e90abf3c43c2
#
_entry.id   b303d27364851cf08d33e90abf3c43c2
#
_cell.length_a   1.000
_cell.length_b   1.000
_cell.length_c   1.000
_cell.angle_alpha   90.00
_cell.angle_beta   90.00
_cell.angle_gamma   90.00
#
_symmetry.space_group_name_H-M   'P 1'
#
loop_
_entity.id
_entity.type
_entity.pdbx_description
1 polymer ?
#
loop_
_entity_poly.entity_id
_entity_poly.type
_entity_poly.pdbx_seq_one_letter_code
_entity_poly.pdbx_strand_id
1 'polypeptide(L)'
;MGTGALSQPAEQEVGLSHLGIIVGVPSEARSLAKYSIINDEPVRLRQGVTLDVSGVGPRRAGLASRRLLGKGATALLSWGSAGGLSPTLSSGSLLLPKTIIASDQSVYHVDLSWHKSLCSRLEGQVEFHTGPLAESATVVSTPAEKAILFQQTGAIGVDMESAAVAAVAQGARVPFVAVRAVADSTDITLPNSALNACDEFGRLNFLRLIRGIAMRPAELFPLIRLARDYRAAQRTLALVARLTGSDLLVPQDG
;
A
#
# COMPACT_ATOMS: atom_id res chain seq x y z
N MET A 1 44.05 -25.76 42.28
CA MET A 1 42.92 -26.37 41.61
C MET A 1 41.96 -25.24 41.16
N GLY A 2 42.13 -24.79 39.94
CA GLY A 2 41.28 -23.71 39.38
C GLY A 2 40.22 -24.32 38.50
N THR A 3 38.97 -24.16 38.90
CA THR A 3 37.80 -24.52 38.09
C THR A 3 37.52 -23.40 37.08
N GLY A 4 37.91 -23.63 35.83
CA GLY A 4 37.53 -22.77 34.72
C GLY A 4 36.02 -22.88 34.46
N ALA A 5 35.29 -21.79 34.67
CA ALA A 5 33.91 -21.66 34.23
C ALA A 5 33.92 -21.51 32.72
N LEU A 6 33.39 -22.50 32.00
CA LEU A 6 33.07 -22.41 30.58
C LEU A 6 31.90 -21.44 30.43
N SER A 7 32.20 -20.26 29.89
CA SER A 7 31.16 -19.35 29.41
C SER A 7 30.40 -20.01 28.25
N GLN A 8 29.14 -20.30 28.46
CA GLN A 8 28.20 -20.70 27.38
C GLN A 8 28.14 -19.55 26.36
N PRO A 9 28.18 -19.86 25.04
CA PRO A 9 27.90 -18.83 24.04
C PRO A 9 26.45 -18.38 24.21
N ALA A 10 26.25 -17.07 24.23
CA ALA A 10 24.93 -16.48 24.22
C ALA A 10 24.16 -17.05 23.00
N GLU A 11 23.06 -17.72 23.28
CA GLU A 11 22.07 -18.08 22.24
C GLU A 11 21.69 -16.78 21.55
N GLN A 12 22.05 -16.66 20.27
CA GLN A 12 21.52 -15.62 19.40
C GLN A 12 20.01 -15.89 19.34
N GLU A 13 19.23 -15.04 20.01
CA GLU A 13 17.79 -14.95 19.75
C GLU A 13 17.64 -14.73 18.24
N VAL A 14 17.15 -15.74 17.54
CA VAL A 14 16.71 -15.62 16.15
C VAL A 14 15.63 -14.54 16.17
N GLY A 15 16.00 -13.33 15.75
CA GLY A 15 15.13 -12.17 15.79
C GLY A 15 13.92 -12.44 14.92
N LEU A 16 12.76 -12.59 15.55
CA LEU A 16 11.49 -12.70 14.83
C LEU A 16 11.35 -11.47 13.92
N SER A 17 11.26 -11.70 12.61
CA SER A 17 11.05 -10.60 11.65
C SER A 17 9.83 -9.78 12.06
N HIS A 18 10.00 -8.46 12.16
CA HIS A 18 8.95 -7.53 12.53
C HIS A 18 8.49 -6.73 11.30
N LEU A 19 7.31 -7.06 10.81
CA LEU A 19 6.70 -6.40 9.65
C LEU A 19 6.07 -5.07 10.04
N GLY A 20 6.51 -3.99 9.40
CA GLY A 20 5.86 -2.70 9.39
C GLY A 20 4.97 -2.55 8.17
N ILE A 21 3.65 -2.37 8.35
CA ILE A 21 2.69 -2.15 7.25
C ILE A 21 2.27 -0.70 7.23
N ILE A 22 2.41 -0.05 6.07
CA ILE A 22 1.96 1.31 5.83
C ILE A 22 0.73 1.27 4.92
N VAL A 23 -0.35 1.90 5.36
CA VAL A 23 -1.56 2.15 4.58
C VAL A 23 -1.84 3.64 4.50
N GLY A 24 -2.35 4.13 3.35
CA GLY A 24 -2.66 5.54 3.17
C GLY A 24 -3.90 5.97 3.94
N VAL A 25 -4.93 5.13 3.99
CA VAL A 25 -6.24 5.50 4.54
C VAL A 25 -6.81 4.41 5.46
N PRO A 26 -7.65 4.78 6.46
CA PRO A 26 -8.23 3.82 7.42
C PRO A 26 -9.06 2.70 6.77
N SER A 27 -9.67 2.98 5.60
CA SER A 27 -10.46 1.97 4.88
C SER A 27 -9.60 0.83 4.32
N GLU A 28 -8.35 1.07 3.98
CA GLU A 28 -7.40 0.04 3.52
C GLU A 28 -6.97 -0.87 4.66
N ALA A 29 -6.79 -0.30 5.85
CA ALA A 29 -6.46 -1.07 7.05
C ALA A 29 -7.51 -2.15 7.39
N ARG A 30 -8.78 -1.94 7.01
CA ARG A 30 -9.87 -2.91 7.23
C ARG A 30 -9.67 -4.23 6.49
N SER A 31 -8.90 -4.24 5.41
CA SER A 31 -8.56 -5.47 4.68
C SER A 31 -7.61 -6.37 5.47
N LEU A 32 -6.83 -5.80 6.39
CA LEU A 32 -5.84 -6.48 7.23
C LEU A 32 -6.32 -6.74 8.66
N ALA A 33 -7.23 -5.91 9.17
CA ALA A 33 -7.71 -5.98 10.55
C ALA A 33 -9.23 -5.84 10.62
N LYS A 34 -9.86 -6.64 11.50
CA LYS A 34 -11.33 -6.59 11.72
C LYS A 34 -11.80 -5.33 12.44
N TYR A 35 -10.90 -4.49 12.92
CA TYR A 35 -11.20 -3.30 13.72
C TYR A 35 -10.94 -2.03 12.92
N SER A 36 -11.77 -1.00 13.15
CA SER A 36 -11.49 0.35 12.63
C SER A 36 -10.27 0.91 13.35
N ILE A 37 -9.18 1.08 12.63
CA ILE A 37 -7.98 1.77 13.12
C ILE A 37 -8.22 3.26 12.89
N ILE A 38 -8.45 4.01 13.97
CA ILE A 38 -8.78 5.45 13.92
C ILE A 38 -7.65 6.29 14.51
N ASN A 39 -6.62 5.66 15.08
CA ASN A 39 -5.57 6.35 15.83
C ASN A 39 -4.47 6.86 14.89
N ASP A 40 -3.92 8.01 15.25
CA ASP A 40 -2.72 8.60 14.59
C ASP A 40 -1.42 7.90 15.00
N GLU A 41 -1.52 6.78 15.73
CA GLU A 41 -0.41 5.97 16.21
C GLU A 41 -0.39 4.58 15.61
N PRO A 42 0.81 3.99 15.38
CA PRO A 42 0.93 2.62 14.89
C PRO A 42 0.26 1.62 15.82
N VAL A 43 -0.51 0.70 15.23
CA VAL A 43 -1.27 -0.33 15.94
C VAL A 43 -0.63 -1.68 15.74
N ARG A 44 -0.32 -2.37 16.83
CA ARG A 44 0.14 -3.75 16.78
C ARG A 44 -1.04 -4.66 16.44
N LEU A 45 -1.03 -5.24 15.24
CA LEU A 45 -2.08 -6.17 14.80
C LEU A 45 -1.93 -7.53 15.50
N ARG A 46 -0.67 -7.95 15.69
CA ARG A 46 -0.25 -9.19 16.38
C ARG A 46 1.25 -9.16 16.65
N GLN A 47 1.79 -10.23 17.24
CA GLN A 47 3.23 -10.36 17.44
C GLN A 47 3.96 -10.29 16.09
N GLY A 48 5.00 -9.47 16.01
CA GLY A 48 5.79 -9.27 14.80
C GLY A 48 5.11 -8.49 13.67
N VAL A 49 3.90 -7.91 13.87
CA VAL A 49 3.24 -7.11 12.83
C VAL A 49 2.63 -5.83 13.39
N THR A 50 3.11 -4.70 12.93
CA THR A 50 2.60 -3.37 13.29
C THR A 50 2.13 -2.64 12.04
N LEU A 51 0.96 -2.01 12.10
CA LEU A 51 0.36 -1.22 11.04
C LEU A 51 0.32 0.25 11.42
N ASP A 52 0.63 1.11 10.46
CA ASP A 52 0.53 2.56 10.57
C ASP A 52 -0.37 3.11 9.46
N VAL A 53 -1.37 3.91 9.84
CA VAL A 53 -2.21 4.67 8.90
C VAL A 53 -1.57 6.02 8.70
N SER A 54 -0.80 6.15 7.63
CA SER A 54 0.04 7.33 7.39
C SER A 54 -0.75 8.62 7.10
N GLY A 55 -1.92 8.49 6.52
CA GLY A 55 -2.53 9.55 5.72
C GLY A 55 -2.00 9.55 4.29
N VAL A 56 -2.62 10.33 3.41
CA VAL A 56 -2.33 10.37 1.97
C VAL A 56 -1.05 11.16 1.69
N GLY A 57 -0.25 10.63 0.78
CA GLY A 57 0.89 11.29 0.16
C GLY A 57 2.27 10.92 0.71
N PRO A 58 3.32 11.20 -0.08
CA PRO A 58 4.67 10.66 0.12
C PRO A 58 5.32 11.10 1.43
N ARG A 59 5.13 12.36 1.83
CA ARG A 59 5.70 12.89 3.08
C ARG A 59 5.22 12.12 4.30
N ARG A 60 3.90 11.82 4.36
CA ARG A 60 3.28 11.13 5.48
C ARG A 60 3.68 9.65 5.50
N ALA A 61 3.68 9.00 4.34
CA ALA A 61 4.13 7.62 4.21
C ALA A 61 5.59 7.45 4.64
N GLY A 62 6.47 8.37 4.26
CA GLY A 62 7.86 8.36 4.70
C GLY A 62 8.03 8.55 6.22
N LEU A 63 7.21 9.39 6.86
CA LEU A 63 7.21 9.56 8.32
C LEU A 63 6.70 8.30 9.04
N ALA A 64 5.63 7.69 8.55
CA ALA A 64 5.09 6.44 9.08
C ALA A 64 6.11 5.29 8.98
N SER A 65 6.79 5.18 7.83
CA SER A 65 7.86 4.19 7.63
C SER A 65 8.99 4.33 8.65
N ARG A 66 9.49 5.56 8.86
CA ARG A 66 10.54 5.81 9.88
C ARG A 66 10.05 5.51 11.29
N ARG A 67 8.78 5.81 11.60
CA ARG A 67 8.15 5.52 12.89
C ARG A 67 8.10 4.01 13.16
N LEU A 68 7.74 3.21 12.14
CA LEU A 68 7.72 1.75 12.23
C LEU A 68 9.12 1.16 12.41
N LEU A 69 10.12 1.66 11.66
CA LEU A 69 11.52 1.26 11.85
C LEU A 69 12.02 1.60 13.26
N GLY A 70 11.69 2.79 13.78
CA GLY A 70 12.01 3.18 15.15
C GLY A 70 11.32 2.32 16.23
N LYS A 71 10.24 1.61 15.87
CA LYS A 71 9.56 0.62 16.72
C LYS A 71 10.05 -0.82 16.47
N GLY A 72 11.15 -1.00 15.74
CA GLY A 72 11.82 -2.27 15.52
C GLY A 72 11.33 -3.05 14.29
N ALA A 73 10.62 -2.42 13.34
CA ALA A 73 10.30 -3.09 12.09
C ALA A 73 11.58 -3.42 11.31
N THR A 74 11.70 -4.66 10.85
CA THR A 74 12.84 -5.19 10.07
C THR A 74 12.47 -5.36 8.58
N ALA A 75 11.20 -5.18 8.22
CA ALA A 75 10.70 -5.19 6.85
C ALA A 75 9.53 -4.21 6.69
N LEU A 76 9.35 -3.61 5.52
CA LEU A 76 8.27 -2.66 5.23
C LEU A 76 7.39 -3.13 4.08
N LEU A 77 6.08 -3.03 4.28
CA LEU A 77 5.06 -3.30 3.27
C LEU A 77 4.23 -2.05 3.01
N SER A 78 4.18 -1.58 1.77
CA SER A 78 3.21 -0.57 1.33
C SER A 78 1.96 -1.28 0.83
N TRP A 79 0.83 -1.04 1.50
CA TRP A 79 -0.42 -1.75 1.27
C TRP A 79 -1.57 -0.79 1.01
N GLY A 80 -2.35 -1.02 -0.07
CA GLY A 80 -3.49 -0.16 -0.36
C GLY A 80 -4.03 -0.25 -1.78
N SER A 81 -4.76 0.78 -2.17
CA SER A 81 -5.31 0.94 -3.50
C SER A 81 -4.38 1.74 -4.43
N ALA A 82 -4.64 1.65 -5.74
CA ALA A 82 -3.94 2.40 -6.77
C ALA A 82 -4.91 2.79 -7.89
N GLY A 83 -4.61 3.85 -8.61
CA GLY A 83 -5.23 4.15 -9.91
C GLY A 83 -4.63 3.26 -11.00
N GLY A 84 -5.45 2.72 -11.90
CA GLY A 84 -5.01 1.99 -13.07
C GLY A 84 -4.51 2.92 -14.18
N LEU A 85 -3.33 2.64 -14.72
CA LEU A 85 -2.75 3.37 -15.86
C LEU A 85 -2.75 2.54 -17.15
N SER A 86 -2.72 1.21 -17.04
CA SER A 86 -2.81 0.33 -18.21
C SER A 86 -4.27 0.04 -18.57
N PRO A 87 -4.65 0.09 -19.87
CA PRO A 87 -6.00 -0.24 -20.31
C PRO A 87 -6.38 -1.72 -20.11
N THR A 88 -5.40 -2.58 -19.81
CA THR A 88 -5.63 -4.00 -19.50
C THR A 88 -6.13 -4.23 -18.08
N LEU A 89 -6.06 -3.20 -17.21
CA LEU A 89 -6.45 -3.29 -15.81
C LEU A 89 -7.89 -2.83 -15.60
N SER A 90 -8.61 -3.58 -14.79
CA SER A 90 -9.93 -3.23 -14.29
C SER A 90 -9.92 -2.98 -12.78
N SER A 91 -10.97 -2.35 -12.28
CA SER A 91 -11.14 -2.15 -10.83
C SER A 91 -11.15 -3.50 -10.11
N GLY A 92 -10.32 -3.63 -9.09
CA GLY A 92 -10.05 -4.87 -8.37
C GLY A 92 -8.86 -5.67 -8.90
N SER A 93 -8.22 -5.32 -10.04
CA SER A 93 -6.97 -5.96 -10.49
C SER A 93 -5.90 -5.82 -9.42
N LEU A 94 -5.22 -6.93 -9.11
CA LEU A 94 -4.12 -6.97 -8.14
C LEU A 94 -2.80 -6.60 -8.81
N LEU A 95 -2.07 -5.69 -8.20
CA LEU A 95 -0.73 -5.28 -8.60
C LEU A 95 0.29 -5.72 -7.55
N LEU A 96 1.28 -6.49 -7.97
CA LEU A 96 2.49 -6.85 -7.23
C LEU A 96 3.69 -6.30 -7.99
N PRO A 97 3.96 -5.00 -7.90
CA PRO A 97 4.99 -4.37 -8.70
C PRO A 97 6.39 -4.86 -8.30
N LYS A 98 7.27 -5.07 -9.29
CA LYS A 98 8.69 -5.33 -9.06
C LYS A 98 9.49 -4.04 -8.91
N THR A 99 8.94 -2.94 -9.43
CA THR A 99 9.61 -1.66 -9.54
C THR A 99 8.65 -0.53 -9.18
N ILE A 100 9.12 0.42 -8.39
CA ILE A 100 8.41 1.64 -8.04
C ILE A 100 9.16 2.81 -8.66
N ILE A 101 8.46 3.67 -9.39
CA ILE A 101 9.00 4.86 -10.05
C ILE A 101 8.49 6.08 -9.29
N ALA A 102 9.40 6.81 -8.65
CA ALA A 102 9.07 8.03 -7.94
C ALA A 102 8.80 9.21 -8.87
N SER A 103 8.18 10.27 -8.35
CA SER A 103 7.87 11.48 -9.11
C SER A 103 9.11 12.23 -9.61
N ASP A 104 10.28 12.05 -8.98
CA ASP A 104 11.58 12.55 -9.41
C ASP A 104 12.32 11.61 -10.38
N GLN A 105 11.66 10.57 -10.89
CA GLN A 105 12.18 9.52 -11.76
C GLN A 105 13.17 8.55 -11.06
N SER A 106 13.37 8.64 -9.75
CA SER A 106 14.10 7.63 -9.00
C SER A 106 13.38 6.28 -9.08
N VAL A 107 14.16 5.20 -9.21
CA VAL A 107 13.63 3.84 -9.37
C VAL A 107 14.03 3.00 -8.17
N TYR A 108 13.03 2.40 -7.54
CA TYR A 108 13.20 1.51 -6.40
C TYR A 108 12.77 0.10 -6.78
N HIS A 109 13.55 -0.89 -6.36
CA HIS A 109 13.23 -2.30 -6.55
C HIS A 109 12.71 -2.90 -5.25
N VAL A 110 11.71 -3.76 -5.38
CA VAL A 110 11.20 -4.53 -4.24
C VAL A 110 12.17 -5.67 -3.89
N ASP A 111 12.04 -6.24 -2.70
CA ASP A 111 12.72 -7.48 -2.35
C ASP A 111 12.21 -8.62 -3.23
N LEU A 112 13.09 -9.20 -4.04
CA LEU A 112 12.71 -10.20 -5.05
C LEU A 112 12.32 -11.54 -4.42
N SER A 113 12.89 -11.91 -3.30
CA SER A 113 12.60 -13.16 -2.61
C SER A 113 11.20 -13.11 -2.00
N TRP A 114 10.88 -12.02 -1.31
CA TRP A 114 9.56 -11.76 -0.77
C TRP A 114 8.49 -11.64 -1.86
N HIS A 115 8.80 -10.87 -2.91
CA HIS A 115 7.91 -10.75 -4.07
C HIS A 115 7.59 -12.11 -4.70
N LYS A 116 8.63 -12.96 -4.92
CA LYS A 116 8.46 -14.31 -5.46
C LYS A 116 7.57 -15.18 -4.56
N SER A 117 7.77 -15.12 -3.25
CA SER A 117 6.95 -15.85 -2.27
C SER A 117 5.48 -15.42 -2.33
N LEU A 118 5.21 -14.11 -2.44
CA LEU A 118 3.86 -13.57 -2.63
C LEU A 118 3.24 -14.07 -3.94
N CYS A 119 3.95 -13.97 -5.07
CA CYS A 119 3.48 -14.45 -6.36
C CYS A 119 3.16 -15.95 -6.33
N SER A 120 4.07 -16.78 -5.82
CA SER A 120 3.87 -18.23 -5.75
C SER A 120 2.68 -18.61 -4.86
N ARG A 121 2.44 -17.87 -3.78
CA ARG A 121 1.29 -18.11 -2.89
C ARG A 121 -0.05 -17.75 -3.53
N LEU A 122 -0.06 -16.75 -4.40
CA LEU A 122 -1.26 -16.22 -5.04
C LEU A 122 -1.55 -16.84 -6.40
N GLU A 123 -0.55 -17.51 -6.99
CA GLU A 123 -0.68 -18.18 -8.29
C GLU A 123 -1.84 -19.19 -8.28
N GLY A 124 -2.68 -19.14 -9.30
CA GLY A 124 -3.89 -19.97 -9.41
C GLY A 124 -5.03 -19.60 -8.45
N GLN A 125 -4.83 -18.65 -7.53
CA GLN A 125 -5.85 -18.19 -6.57
C GLN A 125 -6.45 -16.84 -6.96
N VAL A 126 -5.61 -15.94 -7.48
CA VAL A 126 -6.00 -14.60 -7.93
C VAL A 126 -5.08 -14.15 -9.07
N GLU A 127 -5.66 -13.54 -10.09
CA GLU A 127 -4.88 -12.93 -11.16
C GLU A 127 -4.17 -11.68 -10.66
N PHE A 128 -2.87 -11.54 -10.99
CA PHE A 128 -2.06 -10.39 -10.59
C PHE A 128 -1.12 -9.93 -11.70
N HIS A 129 -0.72 -8.67 -11.62
CA HIS A 129 0.17 -8.03 -12.57
C HIS A 129 1.43 -7.52 -11.85
N THR A 130 2.61 -7.68 -12.47
CA THR A 130 3.91 -7.35 -11.87
C THR A 130 4.63 -6.17 -12.53
N GLY A 131 3.93 -5.41 -13.37
CA GLY A 131 4.49 -4.22 -14.01
C GLY A 131 4.81 -3.10 -13.01
N PRO A 132 5.55 -2.07 -13.46
CA PRO A 132 5.95 -0.96 -12.59
C PRO A 132 4.76 -0.20 -12.00
N LEU A 133 4.96 0.36 -10.81
CA LEU A 133 4.03 1.28 -10.14
C LEU A 133 4.67 2.67 -10.11
N ALA A 134 3.96 3.70 -10.55
CA ALA A 134 4.41 5.08 -10.41
C ALA A 134 3.88 5.71 -9.13
N GLU A 135 4.65 6.62 -8.53
CA GLU A 135 4.17 7.53 -7.49
C GLU A 135 3.80 8.87 -8.09
N SER A 136 2.69 9.45 -7.65
CA SER A 136 2.32 10.82 -7.93
C SER A 136 2.14 11.60 -6.64
N ALA A 137 2.66 12.84 -6.59
CA ALA A 137 2.46 13.73 -5.44
C ALA A 137 1.01 14.24 -5.32
N THR A 138 0.24 14.16 -6.40
CA THR A 138 -1.15 14.59 -6.47
C THR A 138 -2.02 13.50 -7.06
N VAL A 139 -3.33 13.57 -6.80
CA VAL A 139 -4.28 12.61 -7.36
C VAL A 139 -4.32 12.74 -8.88
N VAL A 140 -4.08 11.63 -9.58
CA VAL A 140 -4.23 11.51 -11.05
C VAL A 140 -5.70 11.22 -11.34
N SER A 141 -6.46 12.25 -11.69
CA SER A 141 -7.92 12.24 -11.62
C SER A 141 -8.63 12.05 -12.96
N THR A 142 -7.93 12.23 -14.07
CA THR A 142 -8.52 12.18 -15.42
C THR A 142 -7.85 11.12 -16.30
N PRO A 143 -8.59 10.57 -17.31
CA PRO A 143 -8.00 9.66 -18.29
C PRO A 143 -6.79 10.25 -19.04
N ALA A 144 -6.82 11.57 -19.32
CA ALA A 144 -5.72 12.25 -20.00
C ALA A 144 -4.45 12.26 -19.13
N GLU A 145 -4.55 12.61 -17.83
CA GLU A 145 -3.44 12.56 -16.90
C GLU A 145 -2.88 11.13 -16.75
N LYS A 146 -3.76 10.12 -16.65
CA LYS A 146 -3.36 8.71 -16.60
C LYS A 146 -2.60 8.28 -17.85
N ALA A 147 -3.09 8.67 -19.04
CA ALA A 147 -2.43 8.35 -20.30
C ALA A 147 -1.03 9.00 -20.41
N ILE A 148 -0.90 10.26 -19.99
CA ILE A 148 0.38 10.96 -19.97
C ILE A 148 1.37 10.23 -19.03
N LEU A 149 0.94 9.90 -17.82
CA LEU A 149 1.80 9.22 -16.84
C LEU A 149 2.20 7.83 -17.32
N PHE A 150 1.28 7.08 -17.94
CA PHE A 150 1.57 5.79 -18.56
C PHE A 150 2.63 5.91 -19.66
N GLN A 151 2.50 6.90 -20.56
CA GLN A 151 3.46 7.14 -21.64
C GLN A 151 4.84 7.54 -21.12
N GLN A 152 4.90 8.33 -20.05
CA GLN A 152 6.16 8.81 -19.48
C GLN A 152 6.92 7.74 -18.69
N THR A 153 6.19 6.84 -18.00
CA THR A 153 6.79 5.92 -17.04
C THR A 153 6.71 4.45 -17.45
N GLY A 154 5.78 4.08 -18.32
CA GLY A 154 5.44 2.68 -18.59
C GLY A 154 4.80 1.96 -17.39
N ALA A 155 4.49 2.69 -16.31
CA ALA A 155 3.89 2.12 -15.11
C ALA A 155 2.44 1.70 -15.38
N ILE A 156 2.05 0.54 -14.85
CA ILE A 156 0.69 0.00 -15.03
C ILE A 156 -0.32 0.53 -14.02
N GLY A 157 0.17 1.10 -12.92
CA GLY A 157 -0.65 1.72 -11.86
C GLY A 157 0.05 2.92 -11.25
N VAL A 158 -0.69 3.72 -10.48
CA VAL A 158 -0.20 4.89 -9.77
C VAL A 158 -0.74 4.93 -8.35
N ASP A 159 0.12 5.28 -7.39
CA ASP A 159 -0.27 5.61 -6.02
C ASP A 159 0.41 6.89 -5.52
N MET A 160 0.33 7.17 -4.24
CA MET A 160 0.89 8.38 -3.65
C MET A 160 1.91 8.11 -2.53
N GLU A 161 2.23 6.86 -2.23
CA GLU A 161 2.97 6.46 -1.02
C GLU A 161 4.14 5.52 -1.26
N SER A 162 4.04 4.61 -2.25
CA SER A 162 4.95 3.47 -2.36
C SER A 162 6.41 3.87 -2.56
N ALA A 163 6.71 4.90 -3.34
CA ALA A 163 8.10 5.32 -3.54
C ALA A 163 8.70 5.92 -2.27
N ALA A 164 7.91 6.66 -1.49
CA ALA A 164 8.38 7.18 -0.22
C ALA A 164 8.68 6.07 0.81
N VAL A 165 7.85 5.02 0.84
CA VAL A 165 8.11 3.82 1.68
C VAL A 165 9.37 3.10 1.19
N ALA A 166 9.49 2.88 -0.12
CA ALA A 166 10.64 2.23 -0.75
C ALA A 166 11.95 2.97 -0.47
N ALA A 167 11.95 4.31 -0.57
CA ALA A 167 13.11 5.14 -0.27
C ALA A 167 13.58 4.99 1.19
N VAL A 168 12.63 4.95 2.13
CA VAL A 168 12.95 4.75 3.56
C VAL A 168 13.48 3.34 3.80
N ALA A 169 12.88 2.31 3.20
CA ALA A 169 13.33 0.93 3.30
C ALA A 169 14.74 0.74 2.74
N GLN A 170 15.01 1.31 1.55
CA GLN A 170 16.34 1.29 0.94
C GLN A 170 17.40 1.98 1.83
N GLY A 171 17.08 3.16 2.37
CA GLY A 171 17.98 3.88 3.27
C GLY A 171 18.27 3.12 4.56
N ALA A 172 17.33 2.36 5.08
CA ALA A 172 17.47 1.50 6.25
C ALA A 172 18.01 0.10 5.92
N ARG A 173 18.15 -0.26 4.65
CA ARG A 173 18.56 -1.59 4.15
C ARG A 173 17.67 -2.72 4.67
N VAL A 174 16.36 -2.48 4.71
CA VAL A 174 15.37 -3.49 5.06
C VAL A 174 14.57 -3.94 3.82
N PRO A 175 14.09 -5.20 3.79
CA PRO A 175 13.22 -5.68 2.73
C PRO A 175 11.96 -4.81 2.57
N PHE A 176 11.53 -4.63 1.33
CA PHE A 176 10.35 -3.86 0.97
C PHE A 176 9.56 -4.54 -0.15
N VAL A 177 8.25 -4.54 -0.05
CA VAL A 177 7.33 -4.85 -1.15
C VAL A 177 6.14 -3.90 -1.13
N ALA A 178 5.44 -3.80 -2.26
CA ALA A 178 4.17 -3.11 -2.38
C ALA A 178 3.08 -4.08 -2.86
N VAL A 179 1.89 -3.94 -2.30
CA VAL A 179 0.67 -4.66 -2.72
C VAL A 179 -0.41 -3.61 -2.98
N ARG A 180 -0.94 -3.59 -4.18
CA ARG A 180 -1.98 -2.63 -4.60
C ARG A 180 -3.14 -3.34 -5.28
N ALA A 181 -4.34 -2.81 -5.08
CA ALA A 181 -5.51 -3.18 -5.88
C ALA A 181 -6.06 -1.95 -6.59
N VAL A 182 -6.39 -2.10 -7.86
CA VAL A 182 -6.87 -1.00 -8.70
C VAL A 182 -8.25 -0.54 -8.22
N ALA A 183 -8.35 0.72 -7.81
CA ALA A 183 -9.59 1.35 -7.33
C ALA A 183 -10.36 2.07 -8.43
N ASP A 184 -9.66 2.51 -9.48
CA ASP A 184 -10.25 3.22 -10.62
C ASP A 184 -9.46 2.92 -11.90
N SER A 185 -10.16 2.50 -12.95
CA SER A 185 -9.57 2.18 -14.26
C SER A 185 -9.21 3.44 -15.06
N THR A 186 -8.54 3.25 -16.19
CA THR A 186 -8.01 4.34 -17.03
C THR A 186 -9.09 5.26 -17.58
N ASP A 187 -10.32 4.77 -17.79
CA ASP A 187 -11.44 5.48 -18.37
C ASP A 187 -12.24 6.32 -17.35
N ILE A 188 -11.92 6.23 -16.07
CA ILE A 188 -12.66 6.92 -15.02
C ILE A 188 -12.04 8.30 -14.75
N THR A 189 -12.91 9.32 -14.81
CA THR A 189 -12.63 10.63 -14.21
C THR A 189 -13.14 10.63 -12.78
N LEU A 190 -12.28 10.96 -11.83
CA LEU A 190 -12.66 11.04 -10.42
C LEU A 190 -13.56 12.26 -10.19
N PRO A 191 -14.75 12.08 -9.57
CA PRO A 191 -15.66 13.18 -9.31
C PRO A 191 -15.05 14.23 -8.37
N ASN A 192 -15.20 15.51 -8.71
CA ASN A 192 -14.71 16.61 -7.86
C ASN A 192 -15.33 16.59 -6.44
N SER A 193 -16.59 16.17 -6.33
CA SER A 193 -17.24 16.01 -5.04
C SER A 193 -16.57 14.96 -4.14
N ALA A 194 -16.00 13.88 -4.71
CA ALA A 194 -15.21 12.92 -3.97
C ALA A 194 -13.86 13.51 -3.54
N LEU A 195 -13.15 14.14 -4.47
CA LEU A 195 -11.85 14.77 -4.21
C LEU A 195 -11.92 15.83 -3.11
N ASN A 196 -12.95 16.69 -3.15
CA ASN A 196 -13.15 17.76 -2.17
C ASN A 196 -13.74 17.27 -0.84
N ALA A 197 -14.29 16.07 -0.78
CA ALA A 197 -14.86 15.50 0.44
C ALA A 197 -13.84 14.73 1.30
N CYS A 198 -12.69 14.35 0.75
CA CYS A 198 -11.63 13.68 1.50
C CYS A 198 -10.69 14.71 2.15
N ASP A 199 -10.32 14.45 3.40
CA ASP A 199 -9.23 15.18 4.07
C ASP A 199 -7.87 14.55 3.74
N GLU A 200 -6.81 15.17 4.25
CA GLU A 200 -5.42 14.70 4.09
C GLU A 200 -5.13 13.34 4.74
N PHE A 201 -6.04 12.82 5.56
CA PHE A 201 -6.00 11.48 6.14
C PHE A 201 -6.88 10.49 5.35
N GLY A 202 -7.45 10.91 4.20
CA GLY A 202 -8.37 10.09 3.44
C GLY A 202 -9.70 9.81 4.15
N ARG A 203 -10.05 10.62 5.15
CA ARG A 203 -11.33 10.51 5.86
C ARG A 203 -12.40 11.26 5.07
N LEU A 204 -13.48 10.56 4.76
CA LEU A 204 -14.59 11.14 4.02
C LEU A 204 -15.44 12.06 4.92
N ASN A 205 -15.55 13.33 4.54
CA ASN A 205 -16.48 14.27 5.17
C ASN A 205 -17.84 14.18 4.46
N PHE A 206 -18.80 13.53 5.10
CA PHE A 206 -20.13 13.31 4.55
C PHE A 206 -20.88 14.60 4.24
N LEU A 207 -20.74 15.65 5.03
CA LEU A 207 -21.40 16.94 4.78
C LEU A 207 -20.84 17.60 3.52
N ARG A 208 -19.52 17.56 3.33
CA ARG A 208 -18.89 18.07 2.10
C ARG A 208 -19.32 17.27 0.87
N LEU A 209 -19.41 15.94 1.00
CA LEU A 209 -19.88 15.07 -0.08
C LEU A 209 -21.32 15.38 -0.47
N ILE A 210 -22.25 15.45 0.49
CA ILE A 210 -23.68 15.77 0.24
C ILE A 210 -23.81 17.14 -0.41
N ARG A 211 -23.09 18.14 0.11
CA ARG A 211 -23.08 19.48 -0.49
C ARG A 211 -22.52 19.47 -1.92
N GLY A 212 -21.46 18.70 -2.17
CA GLY A 212 -20.88 18.53 -3.50
C GLY A 212 -21.90 17.92 -4.48
N ILE A 213 -22.61 16.87 -4.07
CA ILE A 213 -23.65 16.20 -4.87
C ILE A 213 -24.84 17.17 -5.12
N ALA A 214 -25.26 17.91 -4.10
CA ALA A 214 -26.36 18.89 -4.25
C ALA A 214 -26.01 20.00 -5.26
N MET A 215 -24.74 20.41 -5.31
CA MET A 215 -24.25 21.40 -6.28
C MET A 215 -23.97 20.80 -7.67
N ARG A 216 -23.71 19.51 -7.76
CA ARG A 216 -23.36 18.79 -9.00
C ARG A 216 -24.06 17.44 -9.06
N PRO A 217 -25.39 17.40 -9.26
CA PRO A 217 -26.15 16.15 -9.23
C PRO A 217 -25.74 15.16 -10.32
N ALA A 218 -25.14 15.64 -11.42
CA ALA A 218 -24.57 14.78 -12.46
C ALA A 218 -23.40 13.90 -11.98
N GLU A 219 -22.74 14.25 -10.87
CA GLU A 219 -21.65 13.45 -10.29
C GLU A 219 -22.15 12.23 -9.46
N LEU A 220 -23.47 12.09 -9.24
CA LEU A 220 -24.01 10.98 -8.44
C LEU A 220 -23.69 9.60 -9.03
N PHE A 221 -23.91 9.39 -10.34
CA PHE A 221 -23.60 8.13 -10.99
C PHE A 221 -22.09 7.82 -11.01
N PRO A 222 -21.19 8.77 -11.37
CA PRO A 222 -19.75 8.60 -11.20
C PRO A 222 -19.33 8.24 -9.78
N LEU A 223 -19.93 8.83 -8.75
CA LEU A 223 -19.65 8.49 -7.33
C LEU A 223 -20.07 7.07 -6.98
N ILE A 224 -21.24 6.62 -7.43
CA ILE A 224 -21.71 5.25 -7.21
C ILE A 224 -20.75 4.25 -7.89
N ARG A 225 -20.32 4.56 -9.13
CA ARG A 225 -19.34 3.76 -9.86
C ARG A 225 -18.02 3.69 -9.08
N LEU A 226 -17.47 4.83 -8.68
CA LEU A 226 -16.22 4.90 -7.89
C LEU A 226 -16.33 4.10 -6.58
N ALA A 227 -17.45 4.21 -5.86
CA ALA A 227 -17.67 3.47 -4.62
C ALA A 227 -17.73 1.95 -4.87
N ARG A 228 -18.31 1.51 -5.98
CA ARG A 228 -18.35 0.08 -6.38
C ARG A 228 -16.95 -0.41 -6.72
N ASP A 229 -16.22 0.37 -7.47
CA ASP A 229 -14.88 0.04 -7.97
C ASP A 229 -13.88 0.01 -6.81
N TYR A 230 -13.94 0.96 -5.90
CA TYR A 230 -13.17 0.94 -4.65
C TYR A 230 -13.49 -0.28 -3.78
N ARG A 231 -14.76 -0.70 -3.71
CA ARG A 231 -15.13 -1.95 -3.00
C ARG A 231 -14.55 -3.19 -3.66
N ALA A 232 -14.40 -3.21 -4.99
CA ALA A 232 -13.72 -4.31 -5.68
C ALA A 232 -12.25 -4.39 -5.26
N ALA A 233 -11.54 -3.26 -5.24
CA ALA A 233 -10.17 -3.18 -4.74
C ALA A 233 -10.05 -3.68 -3.28
N GLN A 234 -10.95 -3.25 -2.40
CA GLN A 234 -10.96 -3.69 -1.00
C GLN A 234 -11.19 -5.20 -0.84
N ARG A 235 -12.04 -5.80 -1.69
CA ARG A 235 -12.25 -7.26 -1.69
C ARG A 235 -11.01 -8.02 -2.12
N THR A 236 -10.30 -7.52 -3.14
CA THR A 236 -9.05 -8.11 -3.59
C THR A 236 -7.99 -8.03 -2.51
N LEU A 237 -7.80 -6.89 -1.87
CA LEU A 237 -6.87 -6.75 -0.74
C LEU A 237 -7.22 -7.70 0.41
N ALA A 238 -8.49 -7.80 0.79
CA ALA A 238 -8.94 -8.72 1.85
C ALA A 238 -8.71 -10.20 1.47
N LEU A 239 -8.88 -10.55 0.18
CA LEU A 239 -8.57 -11.89 -0.32
C LEU A 239 -7.07 -12.18 -0.22
N VAL A 240 -6.22 -11.25 -0.67
CA VAL A 240 -4.76 -11.38 -0.57
C VAL A 240 -4.32 -11.55 0.87
N ALA A 241 -4.79 -10.70 1.79
CA ALA A 241 -4.47 -10.80 3.22
C ALA A 241 -4.84 -12.17 3.81
N ARG A 242 -5.97 -12.73 3.38
CA ARG A 242 -6.41 -14.08 3.81
C ARG A 242 -5.53 -15.18 3.23
N LEU A 243 -5.15 -15.09 1.96
CA LEU A 243 -4.37 -16.12 1.26
C LEU A 243 -2.90 -16.15 1.71
N THR A 244 -2.32 -15.00 1.98
CA THR A 244 -0.92 -14.88 2.38
C THR A 244 -0.70 -15.11 3.88
N GLY A 245 -1.77 -15.16 4.64
CA GLY A 245 -1.68 -15.40 6.07
C GLY A 245 -1.27 -14.18 6.88
N SER A 246 -0.91 -14.47 8.11
CA SER A 246 -0.74 -13.40 9.11
C SER A 246 0.54 -12.58 8.97
N ASP A 247 1.60 -13.16 8.48
CA ASP A 247 2.92 -12.55 8.31
C ASP A 247 3.14 -11.95 6.93
N LEU A 248 2.15 -12.09 6.02
CA LEU A 248 2.25 -11.63 4.64
C LEU A 248 3.54 -12.13 3.96
N LEU A 249 4.00 -13.33 4.35
CA LEU A 249 5.18 -14.02 3.81
C LEU A 249 6.48 -13.22 3.91
N VAL A 250 6.64 -12.40 4.94
CA VAL A 250 7.91 -11.70 5.21
C VAL A 250 9.05 -12.69 5.26
N PRO A 251 10.20 -12.42 4.61
CA PRO A 251 11.38 -13.26 4.74
C PRO A 251 11.76 -13.41 6.22
N GLN A 252 11.97 -14.64 6.66
CA GLN A 252 12.60 -14.91 7.94
C GLN A 252 14.11 -14.79 7.73
N ASP A 253 14.77 -14.03 8.60
CA ASP A 253 16.22 -13.95 8.57
C ASP A 253 16.79 -15.36 8.71
N GLY A 254 17.49 -15.81 7.66
CA GLY A 254 18.15 -17.09 7.59
C GLY A 254 19.53 -17.04 8.25
#